data_a7c904f75a16129e9977459953270142
#
_entry.id   a7c904f75a16129e9977459953270142
#
_cell.length_a   1.000
_cell.length_b   1.000
_cell.length_c   1.000
_cell.angle_alpha   90.00
_cell.angle_beta   90.00
_cell.angle_gamma   90.00
#
_symmetry.space_group_name_H-M   'P 1'
#
loop_
_entity.id
_entity.type
_entity.pdbx_description
1 polymer ?
#
loop_
_entity_poly.entity_id
_entity_poly.type
_entity_poly.pdbx_seq_one_letter_code
_entity_poly.pdbx_strand_id
1 'polypeptide(L)'
;MAEIKIYGTVWCGDCRRAKQFLRERGISFQEINIDEAPASEELVLRVNQGRRKVPTLEVNGRYFACSPFDPYLLAEELNIPLNIPPNKEPQS
;
A
#
# COMPACT_ATOMS: atom_id res chain seq x y z
N MET A 1 7.45 5.70 -14.68
CA MET A 1 7.40 4.94 -13.57
C MET A 1 6.33 5.34 -12.66
N ALA A 2 5.67 4.45 -12.05
CA ALA A 2 4.56 4.77 -11.18
C ALA A 2 5.08 5.35 -9.89
N GLU A 3 4.41 6.36 -9.39
CA GLU A 3 4.76 6.91 -8.13
C GLU A 3 3.79 6.36 -7.10
N ILE A 4 4.27 5.74 -6.08
CA ILE A 4 3.45 5.07 -5.11
C ILE A 4 3.68 5.67 -3.75
N LYS A 5 2.59 6.04 -3.07
CA LYS A 5 2.68 6.53 -1.70
C LYS A 5 1.86 5.62 -0.81
N ILE A 6 2.39 5.32 0.37
CA ILE A 6 1.69 4.51 1.34
C ILE A 6 1.45 5.36 2.56
N TYR A 7 0.17 5.59 2.86
CA TYR A 7 -0.22 6.34 4.03
C TYR A 7 -0.56 5.35 5.14
N GLY A 8 0.17 5.36 6.22
CA GLY A 8 -0.04 4.38 7.27
C GLY A 8 0.51 4.83 8.61
N THR A 9 0.66 3.86 9.51
CA THR A 9 1.21 4.12 10.83
C THR A 9 2.32 3.12 11.09
N VAL A 10 3.14 3.41 12.10
CA VAL A 10 4.32 2.56 12.31
C VAL A 10 3.96 1.23 12.91
N TRP A 11 2.81 1.12 13.58
CA TRP A 11 2.45 -0.14 14.20
C TRP A 11 1.35 -0.88 13.49
N CYS A 12 1.12 -0.58 12.26
CA CYS A 12 0.08 -1.21 11.46
C CYS A 12 0.62 -2.45 10.78
N GLY A 13 0.06 -3.60 11.09
CA GLY A 13 0.53 -4.85 10.47
C GLY A 13 0.24 -4.93 9.00
N ASP A 14 -0.91 -4.41 8.56
CA ASP A 14 -1.23 -4.41 7.14
C ASP A 14 -0.32 -3.46 6.38
N CYS A 15 0.08 -2.36 6.99
CA CYS A 15 1.04 -1.46 6.35
C CYS A 15 2.37 -2.17 6.15
N ARG A 16 2.78 -2.94 7.13
CA ARG A 16 4.04 -3.66 7.03
C ARG A 16 3.98 -4.69 5.92
N ARG A 17 2.86 -5.39 5.80
CA ARG A 17 2.72 -6.39 4.75
C ARG A 17 2.70 -5.75 3.38
N ALA A 18 2.05 -4.61 3.22
CA ALA A 18 2.01 -3.93 1.94
C ALA A 18 3.41 -3.46 1.54
N LYS A 19 4.17 -2.92 2.50
CA LYS A 19 5.51 -2.47 2.21
C LYS A 19 6.42 -3.65 1.84
N GLN A 20 6.26 -4.76 2.54
CA GLN A 20 7.07 -5.91 2.22
C GLN A 20 6.73 -6.45 0.83
N PHE A 21 5.44 -6.46 0.47
CA PHE A 21 5.03 -6.89 -0.86
C PHE A 21 5.76 -6.06 -1.93
N LEU A 22 5.83 -4.76 -1.74
CA LEU A 22 6.47 -3.89 -2.72
C LEU A 22 7.97 -4.08 -2.73
N ARG A 23 8.58 -4.22 -1.54
CA ARG A 23 10.03 -4.40 -1.49
C ARG A 23 10.46 -5.70 -2.15
N GLU A 24 9.70 -6.75 -1.96
CA GLU A 24 10.06 -8.03 -2.54
C GLU A 24 10.03 -7.99 -4.05
N ARG A 25 9.31 -7.05 -4.62
CA ARG A 25 9.22 -6.95 -6.08
C ARG A 25 10.05 -5.80 -6.62
N GLY A 26 10.88 -5.20 -5.76
CA GLY A 26 11.74 -4.12 -6.22
C GLY A 26 11.01 -2.84 -6.58
N ILE A 27 9.83 -2.60 -6.00
CA ILE A 27 9.03 -1.44 -6.32
C ILE A 27 9.25 -0.38 -5.27
N SER A 28 9.65 0.81 -5.70
CA SER A 28 9.89 1.90 -4.79
C SER A 28 8.61 2.57 -4.37
N PHE A 29 8.58 3.10 -3.18
CA PHE A 29 7.41 3.82 -2.69
C PHE A 29 7.83 4.84 -1.66
N GLN A 30 6.94 5.80 -1.40
CA GLN A 30 7.15 6.79 -0.37
C GLN A 30 6.22 6.46 0.78
N GLU A 31 6.74 6.49 1.99
CA GLU A 31 5.97 6.11 3.15
C GLU A 31 5.60 7.37 3.92
N ILE A 32 4.35 7.53 4.29
CA ILE A 32 3.89 8.71 5.01
C ILE A 32 3.19 8.24 6.28
N ASN A 33 3.69 8.71 7.41
CA ASN A 33 3.10 8.35 8.70
C ASN A 33 2.02 9.37 9.01
N ILE A 34 0.76 8.96 8.95
CA ILE A 34 -0.33 9.91 9.11
C ILE A 34 -0.48 10.36 10.55
N ASP A 35 0.14 9.66 11.50
CA ASP A 35 0.10 10.15 12.88
C ASP A 35 0.96 11.40 13.03
N GLU A 36 1.87 11.65 12.11
CA GLU A 36 2.73 12.82 12.18
C GLU A 36 2.43 13.82 11.08
N ALA A 37 1.40 13.62 10.31
CA ALA A 37 1.08 14.46 9.17
C ALA A 37 -0.41 14.70 9.12
N PRO A 38 -0.92 15.70 9.82
CA PRO A 38 -2.38 15.90 9.90
C PRO A 38 -3.06 16.08 8.56
N ALA A 39 -2.40 16.73 7.61
CA ALA A 39 -3.01 16.91 6.29
C ALA A 39 -3.13 15.57 5.58
N SER A 40 -2.18 14.67 5.80
CA SER A 40 -2.25 13.35 5.19
C SER A 40 -3.31 12.51 5.86
N GLU A 41 -3.50 12.66 7.16
CA GLU A 41 -4.57 11.94 7.81
C GLU A 41 -5.91 12.42 7.30
N GLU A 42 -6.07 13.71 7.08
CA GLU A 42 -7.30 14.22 6.55
C GLU A 42 -7.55 13.68 5.15
N LEU A 43 -6.50 13.55 4.35
CA LEU A 43 -6.63 12.97 3.03
C LEU A 43 -7.13 11.53 3.11
N VAL A 44 -6.57 10.74 4.02
CA VAL A 44 -6.97 9.35 4.20
C VAL A 44 -8.46 9.29 4.56
N LEU A 45 -8.90 10.15 5.46
CA LEU A 45 -10.31 10.17 5.83
C LEU A 45 -11.18 10.56 4.65
N ARG A 46 -10.73 11.51 3.85
CA ARG A 46 -11.55 11.98 2.75
C ARG A 46 -11.73 10.92 1.68
N VAL A 47 -10.69 10.19 1.37
CA VAL A 47 -10.79 9.21 0.29
C VAL A 47 -11.43 7.90 0.75
N ASN A 48 -11.63 7.73 2.06
CA ASN A 48 -12.23 6.52 2.59
C ASN A 48 -13.56 6.82 3.28
N GLN A 49 -14.25 7.87 2.85
CA GLN A 49 -15.56 8.22 3.35
C GLN A 49 -15.57 8.40 4.85
N GLY A 50 -14.58 9.08 5.37
CA GLY A 50 -14.49 9.40 6.78
C GLY A 50 -13.89 8.32 7.64
N ARG A 51 -13.37 7.24 7.03
CA ARG A 51 -12.79 6.17 7.81
C ARG A 51 -11.28 6.22 7.77
N ARG A 52 -10.67 5.95 8.92
CA ARG A 52 -9.22 5.98 9.00
C ARG A 52 -8.70 4.61 8.66
N LYS A 53 -8.53 4.33 7.39
CA LYS A 53 -8.07 3.03 6.95
C LYS A 53 -6.60 3.09 6.58
N VAL A 54 -5.81 2.25 7.18
CA VAL A 54 -4.39 2.16 6.88
C VAL A 54 -4.03 0.72 6.57
N PRO A 55 -3.25 0.49 5.53
CA PRO A 55 -2.67 1.49 4.65
C PRO A 55 -3.63 1.95 3.57
N THR A 56 -3.55 3.22 3.24
CA THR A 56 -4.20 3.75 2.05
C THR A 56 -3.06 4.08 1.10
N LEU A 57 -3.21 3.64 -0.14
CA LEU A 57 -2.16 3.85 -1.12
C LEU A 57 -2.61 4.80 -2.21
N GLU A 58 -1.65 5.52 -2.75
CA GLU A 58 -1.89 6.35 -3.91
C GLU A 58 -1.01 5.79 -5.02
N VAL A 59 -1.62 5.40 -6.15
CA VAL A 59 -0.89 4.87 -7.29
C VAL A 59 -1.35 5.65 -8.50
N ASN A 60 -0.46 6.45 -9.06
CA ASN A 60 -0.78 7.24 -10.25
C ASN A 60 -2.01 8.10 -10.04
N GLY A 61 -2.15 8.69 -8.88
CA GLY A 61 -3.27 9.58 -8.63
C GLY A 61 -4.53 8.90 -8.17
N ARG A 62 -4.54 7.58 -8.08
CA ARG A 62 -5.70 6.86 -7.59
C ARG A 62 -5.46 6.41 -6.17
N TYR A 63 -6.48 6.49 -5.33
CA TYR A 63 -6.36 6.14 -3.94
C TYR A 63 -7.19 4.91 -3.62
N PHE A 64 -6.66 4.01 -2.84
CA PHE A 64 -7.41 2.84 -2.39
C PHE A 64 -6.84 2.35 -1.06
N ALA A 65 -7.69 1.76 -0.24
CA ALA A 65 -7.26 1.21 1.03
C ALA A 65 -6.95 -0.26 0.85
N CYS A 66 -5.87 -0.74 1.47
CA CYS A 66 -5.53 -2.15 1.42
C CYS A 66 -5.59 -2.68 2.84
N SER A 67 -6.74 -2.54 3.46
CA SER A 67 -6.97 -2.95 4.83
C SER A 67 -8.28 -3.70 4.91
N PRO A 68 -8.23 -4.99 5.18
CA PRO A 68 -7.02 -5.76 5.47
C PRO A 68 -6.14 -5.95 4.25
N PHE A 69 -4.92 -6.32 4.50
CA PHE A 69 -3.96 -6.46 3.40
C PHE A 69 -4.46 -7.51 2.41
N ASP A 70 -4.46 -7.15 1.16
CA ASP A 70 -4.95 -8.01 0.11
C ASP A 70 -3.97 -7.94 -1.04
N PRO A 71 -3.12 -8.94 -1.19
CA PRO A 71 -2.11 -8.89 -2.25
C PRO A 71 -2.71 -8.94 -3.64
N TYR A 72 -3.92 -9.54 -3.79
CA TYR A 72 -4.53 -9.57 -5.11
C TYR A 72 -4.97 -8.16 -5.52
N LEU A 73 -5.54 -7.41 -4.58
CA LEU A 73 -5.93 -6.06 -4.88
C LEU A 73 -4.71 -5.21 -5.21
N LEU A 74 -3.65 -5.37 -4.42
CA LEU A 74 -2.46 -4.56 -4.62
C LEU A 74 -1.84 -4.88 -5.97
N ALA A 75 -1.76 -6.15 -6.33
CA ALA A 75 -1.18 -6.53 -7.61
C ALA A 75 -2.03 -5.99 -8.76
N GLU A 76 -3.36 -6.04 -8.60
CA GLU A 76 -4.20 -5.54 -9.68
C GLU A 76 -4.07 -4.04 -9.83
N GLU A 77 -4.01 -3.31 -8.73
CA GLU A 77 -3.87 -1.86 -8.83
C GLU A 77 -2.52 -1.44 -9.38
N LEU A 78 -1.50 -2.27 -9.18
CA LEU A 78 -0.18 -1.98 -9.71
C LEU A 78 0.03 -2.58 -11.10
N ASN A 79 -0.93 -3.38 -11.55
CA ASN A 79 -0.85 -4.00 -12.88
C ASN A 79 0.38 -4.89 -12.96
N ILE A 80 0.60 -5.71 -11.98
CA ILE A 80 1.72 -6.64 -11.99
C ILE A 80 1.20 -8.03 -11.68
N PRO A 81 1.95 -9.05 -12.06
CA PRO A 81 1.51 -10.41 -11.76
C PRO A 81 1.70 -10.71 -10.28
N LEU A 82 0.71 -11.32 -9.71
CA LEU A 82 0.80 -11.64 -8.31
C LEU A 82 1.71 -12.80 -8.04
N ASN A 83 1.67 -13.77 -8.92
CA ASN A 83 2.29 -15.03 -8.64
C ASN A 83 3.73 -15.10 -8.99
N ILE A 84 4.45 -14.03 -9.10
CA ILE A 84 5.80 -14.11 -9.51
C ILE A 84 6.66 -13.62 -8.43
N PRO A 85 6.97 -14.35 -7.44
CA PRO A 85 7.93 -13.92 -6.48
C PRO A 85 9.28 -13.89 -7.12
N PRO A 86 10.00 -12.93 -6.87
CA PRO A 86 11.22 -12.75 -7.56
C PRO A 86 12.16 -13.90 -7.44
N ASN A 87 12.32 -14.49 -6.32
CA ASN A 87 13.27 -15.50 -6.26
C ASN A 87 12.75 -16.67 -5.57
N LYS A 88 11.46 -16.98 -5.56
CA LYS A 88 11.04 -18.06 -4.93
C LYS A 88 10.32 -18.87 -5.71
N GLU A 89 10.57 -20.03 -5.81
CA GLU A 89 9.82 -20.75 -6.65
C GLU A 89 8.60 -21.08 -6.07
N PRO A 90 7.73 -21.36 -6.79
CA PRO A 90 6.45 -21.66 -6.43
C PRO A 90 6.49 -22.80 -5.55
N GLN A 91 5.96 -22.77 -4.52
CA GLN A 91 5.99 -23.76 -3.80
C GLN A 91 5.26 -24.72 -4.17
N SER A 92 5.11 -25.10 -4.78
CA SER A 92 4.39 -26.10 -5.19
C SER A 92 4.21 -26.87 -4.49
#